data_b1a75a5dec3c0ccb99076b90c4d645a5
#
_entry.id   b1a75a5dec3c0ccb99076b90c4d645a5
#
_cell.length_a   1.000
_cell.length_b   1.000
_cell.length_c   1.000
_cell.angle_alpha   90.00
_cell.angle_beta   90.00
_cell.angle_gamma   90.00
#
_symmetry.space_group_name_H-M   'P 1'
#
loop_
_entity.id
_entity.type
_entity.pdbx_description
1 polymer ?
#
loop_
_entity_poly.entity_id
_entity_poly.type
_entity_poly.pdbx_seq_one_letter_code
_entity_poly.pdbx_strand_id
1 'polypeptide(L)'
;MIDDTLLEAEEKMEKAVAVAKDEFAGIRTGRAHPAMFNKITAEYYGTQTPVNQLASFHMPEPRMVIVSPFDKSSMAAIEKAIRNSDLGVNPSSDGTIIRVNFPELSEERRREYIKIARTKAEDSRVSIRNIRRHGKDALDKLVKGGEAGEDDGRRAAHELDELTHTYVTQIDELLKRKEAELLEV
;
A
#
# COMPACT_ATOMS: atom_id res chain seq x y z
N MET A 1 19.50 -12.76 -21.70
CA MET A 1 20.28 -12.55 -20.45
C MET A 1 20.24 -11.09 -19.95
N ILE A 2 20.73 -10.11 -20.70
CA ILE A 2 20.57 -8.68 -20.32
C ILE A 2 19.08 -8.31 -20.25
N ASP A 3 18.32 -8.63 -21.27
CA ASP A 3 16.88 -8.35 -21.33
C ASP A 3 16.13 -9.03 -20.18
N ASP A 4 16.49 -10.25 -19.84
CA ASP A 4 15.89 -10.98 -18.71
C ASP A 4 16.18 -10.27 -17.37
N THR A 5 17.41 -9.77 -17.20
CA THR A 5 17.79 -9.02 -16.00
C THR A 5 17.02 -7.71 -15.87
N LEU A 6 16.85 -6.98 -16.97
CA LEU A 6 16.06 -5.74 -17.02
C LEU A 6 14.58 -6.01 -16.74
N LEU A 7 14.03 -7.04 -17.38
CA LEU A 7 12.63 -7.43 -17.18
C LEU A 7 12.37 -7.84 -15.74
N GLU A 8 13.23 -8.65 -15.15
CA GLU A 8 13.12 -9.06 -13.75
C GLU A 8 13.15 -7.85 -12.80
N ALA A 9 14.05 -6.91 -13.05
CA ALA A 9 14.15 -5.68 -12.26
C ALA A 9 12.86 -4.85 -12.38
N GLU A 10 12.34 -4.69 -13.60
CA GLU A 10 11.10 -3.97 -13.85
C GLU A 10 9.91 -4.59 -13.14
N GLU A 11 9.73 -5.91 -13.26
CA GLU A 11 8.67 -6.64 -12.57
C GLU A 11 8.72 -6.47 -11.04
N LYS A 12 9.92 -6.50 -10.48
CA LYS A 12 10.12 -6.28 -9.04
C LYS A 12 9.80 -4.85 -8.63
N MET A 13 10.17 -3.86 -9.45
CA MET A 13 9.84 -2.46 -9.22
C MET A 13 8.33 -2.21 -9.31
N GLU A 14 7.66 -2.80 -10.29
CA GLU A 14 6.19 -2.74 -10.41
C GLU A 14 5.50 -3.30 -9.16
N LYS A 15 5.97 -4.45 -8.67
CA LYS A 15 5.46 -5.05 -7.43
C LYS A 15 5.68 -4.14 -6.23
N ALA A 16 6.84 -3.49 -6.13
CA ALA A 16 7.12 -2.55 -5.06
C ALA A 16 6.17 -1.35 -5.08
N VAL A 17 5.85 -0.83 -6.26
CA VAL A 17 4.86 0.25 -6.42
C VAL A 17 3.45 -0.23 -6.07
N ALA A 18 3.08 -1.44 -6.48
CA ALA A 18 1.77 -2.02 -6.14
C ALA A 18 1.60 -2.17 -4.62
N VAL A 19 2.61 -2.65 -3.92
CA VAL A 19 2.62 -2.73 -2.45
C VAL A 19 2.49 -1.34 -1.83
N ALA A 20 3.20 -0.35 -2.35
CA ALA A 20 3.10 1.03 -1.89
C ALA A 20 1.69 1.60 -2.08
N LYS A 21 1.06 1.34 -3.22
CA LYS A 21 -0.33 1.74 -3.47
C LYS A 21 -1.29 1.18 -2.41
N ASP A 22 -1.16 -0.10 -2.10
CA ASP A 22 -2.00 -0.75 -1.10
C ASP A 22 -1.76 -0.16 0.30
N GLU A 23 -0.50 0.09 0.64
CA GLU A 23 -0.15 0.71 1.92
C GLU A 23 -0.67 2.14 2.04
N PHE A 24 -0.55 2.95 0.98
CA PHE A 24 -1.12 4.31 0.96
C PHE A 24 -2.65 4.31 1.03
N ALA A 25 -3.30 3.38 0.32
CA ALA A 25 -4.76 3.25 0.36
C ALA A 25 -5.27 2.93 1.77
N GLY A 26 -4.50 2.21 2.58
CA GLY A 26 -4.82 1.89 3.96
C GLY A 26 -4.62 3.04 4.95
N ILE A 27 -3.96 4.13 4.57
CA ILE A 27 -3.77 5.29 5.45
C ILE A 27 -5.08 6.07 5.56
N ARG A 28 -5.53 6.31 6.78
CA ARG A 28 -6.73 7.08 7.06
C ARG A 28 -6.57 8.55 6.62
N THR A 29 -7.58 9.02 5.91
CA THR A 29 -7.75 10.44 5.54
C THR A 29 -9.01 11.02 6.20
N GLY A 30 -9.38 12.25 5.88
CA GLY A 30 -10.62 12.86 6.38
C GLY A 30 -11.88 12.19 5.84
N ARG A 31 -11.82 11.55 4.69
CA ARG A 31 -12.93 10.78 4.11
C ARG A 31 -12.77 9.30 4.36
N ALA A 32 -13.87 8.61 4.64
CA ALA A 32 -13.89 7.16 4.74
C ALA A 32 -13.69 6.53 3.35
N HIS A 33 -12.99 5.41 3.30
CA HIS A 33 -12.84 4.61 2.09
C HIS A 33 -12.72 3.13 2.47
N PRO A 34 -13.39 2.22 1.75
CA PRO A 34 -13.30 0.78 2.05
C PRO A 34 -11.87 0.22 2.06
N ALA A 35 -10.95 0.78 1.26
CA ALA A 35 -9.56 0.36 1.24
C ALA A 35 -8.83 0.54 2.58
N MET A 36 -9.33 1.39 3.47
CA MET A 36 -8.76 1.56 4.82
C MET A 36 -8.92 0.31 5.69
N PHE A 37 -9.83 -0.59 5.31
CA PHE A 37 -10.08 -1.86 6.01
C PHE A 37 -9.25 -3.03 5.48
N ASN A 38 -8.51 -2.85 4.39
CA ASN A 38 -7.83 -3.95 3.69
C ASN A 38 -6.83 -4.73 4.54
N LYS A 39 -6.21 -4.09 5.52
CA LYS A 39 -5.21 -4.71 6.41
C LYS A 39 -5.81 -5.19 7.74
N ILE A 40 -7.08 -4.94 7.97
CA ILE A 40 -7.76 -5.38 9.18
C ILE A 40 -8.15 -6.84 9.02
N THR A 41 -7.76 -7.67 9.98
CA THR A 41 -8.12 -9.08 10.02
C THR A 41 -8.99 -9.38 11.23
N ALA A 42 -9.95 -10.28 11.07
CA ALA A 42 -10.79 -10.77 12.15
C ALA A 42 -10.65 -12.29 12.26
N GLU A 43 -10.84 -12.82 13.44
CA GLU A 43 -10.85 -14.27 13.65
C GLU A 43 -12.14 -14.88 13.10
N TYR A 44 -11.99 -15.80 12.14
CA TYR A 44 -13.08 -16.53 11.52
C TYR A 44 -12.74 -18.01 11.48
N TYR A 45 -13.48 -18.81 12.23
CA TYR A 45 -13.21 -20.25 12.43
C TYR A 45 -11.74 -20.55 12.80
N GLY A 46 -11.20 -19.77 13.74
CA GLY A 46 -9.85 -19.93 14.25
C GLY A 46 -8.74 -19.40 13.34
N THR A 47 -9.07 -18.78 12.21
CA THR A 47 -8.10 -18.23 11.26
C THR A 47 -8.27 -16.74 11.15
N GLN A 48 -7.15 -16.00 11.21
CA GLN A 48 -7.13 -14.55 10.94
C GLN A 48 -7.42 -14.30 9.47
N THR A 49 -8.58 -13.75 9.17
CA THR A 49 -9.07 -13.54 7.81
C THR A 49 -9.26 -12.06 7.55
N PRO A 50 -8.82 -11.53 6.40
CA PRO A 50 -9.06 -10.14 6.05
C PRO A 50 -10.55 -9.80 6.09
N VAL A 51 -10.90 -8.67 6.69
CA VAL A 51 -12.29 -8.23 6.85
C VAL A 51 -12.96 -8.03 5.50
N ASN A 52 -12.22 -7.62 4.47
CA ASN A 52 -12.75 -7.45 3.11
C ASN A 52 -13.22 -8.77 2.45
N GLN A 53 -12.78 -9.92 2.97
CA GLN A 53 -13.27 -11.24 2.54
C GLN A 53 -14.49 -11.71 3.34
N LEU A 54 -14.77 -11.08 4.48
CA LEU A 54 -15.83 -11.47 5.40
C LEU A 54 -17.10 -10.62 5.28
N ALA A 55 -17.01 -9.49 4.61
CA ALA A 55 -18.09 -8.51 4.56
C ALA A 55 -18.05 -7.69 3.28
N SER A 56 -19.20 -7.12 2.93
CA SER A 56 -19.29 -6.05 1.94
C SER A 56 -19.26 -4.69 2.61
N PHE A 57 -18.82 -3.69 1.86
CA PHE A 57 -18.66 -2.32 2.33
C PHE A 57 -19.47 -1.36 1.48
N HIS A 58 -20.17 -0.44 2.12
CA HIS A 58 -20.96 0.59 1.48
C HIS A 58 -20.71 1.93 2.15
N MET A 59 -20.58 3.01 1.38
CA MET A 59 -20.37 4.37 1.87
C MET A 59 -21.59 5.24 1.55
N PRO A 60 -22.59 5.35 2.45
CA PRO A 60 -23.72 6.25 2.22
C PRO A 60 -23.35 7.71 2.40
N GLU A 61 -22.33 8.01 3.18
CA GLU A 61 -21.86 9.35 3.50
C GLU A 61 -20.32 9.41 3.48
N PRO A 62 -19.70 10.59 3.27
CA PRO A 62 -18.25 10.71 3.16
C PRO A 62 -17.45 10.23 4.38
N ARG A 63 -18.07 10.20 5.56
CA ARG A 63 -17.43 9.76 6.81
C ARG A 63 -18.12 8.58 7.48
N MET A 64 -18.89 7.83 6.72
CA MET A 64 -19.56 6.63 7.23
C MET A 64 -19.35 5.45 6.30
N VAL A 65 -18.95 4.32 6.85
CA VAL A 65 -18.92 3.03 6.14
C VAL A 65 -19.90 2.08 6.82
N ILE A 66 -20.73 1.42 6.02
CA ILE A 66 -21.57 0.32 6.47
C ILE A 66 -20.88 -0.97 6.08
N VAL A 67 -20.58 -1.79 7.08
CA VAL A 67 -19.96 -3.10 6.92
C VAL A 67 -21.05 -4.16 7.11
N SER A 68 -21.31 -4.92 6.05
CA SER A 68 -22.34 -5.98 6.06
C SER A 68 -21.67 -7.36 6.03
N PRO A 69 -21.55 -8.04 7.18
CA PRO A 69 -20.96 -9.38 7.21
C PRO A 69 -21.75 -10.35 6.36
N PHE A 70 -21.05 -11.20 5.59
CA PHE A 70 -21.70 -12.28 4.83
C PHE A 70 -22.23 -13.37 5.75
N ASP A 71 -21.55 -13.60 6.87
CA ASP A 71 -21.95 -14.52 7.92
C ASP A 71 -22.19 -13.73 9.22
N LYS A 72 -23.42 -13.75 9.72
CA LYS A 72 -23.79 -13.04 10.95
C LYS A 72 -22.99 -13.48 12.18
N SER A 73 -22.51 -14.71 12.18
CA SER A 73 -21.68 -15.23 13.28
C SER A 73 -20.33 -14.53 13.39
N SER A 74 -19.84 -13.90 12.32
CA SER A 74 -18.58 -13.16 12.29
C SER A 74 -18.71 -11.70 12.75
N MET A 75 -19.91 -11.19 12.97
CA MET A 75 -20.15 -9.77 13.26
C MET A 75 -19.39 -9.27 14.48
N ALA A 76 -19.42 -9.98 15.58
CA ALA A 76 -18.74 -9.59 16.81
C ALA A 76 -17.20 -9.52 16.62
N ALA A 77 -16.65 -10.49 15.90
CA ALA A 77 -15.22 -10.54 15.60
C ALA A 77 -14.79 -9.39 14.68
N ILE A 78 -15.58 -9.09 13.65
CA ILE A 78 -15.34 -7.97 12.73
C ILE A 78 -15.43 -6.64 13.48
N GLU A 79 -16.46 -6.42 14.29
CA GLU A 79 -16.62 -5.22 15.09
C GLU A 79 -15.44 -4.99 16.03
N LYS A 80 -15.01 -6.03 16.73
CA LYS A 80 -13.84 -5.99 17.62
C LYS A 80 -12.57 -5.65 16.86
N ALA A 81 -12.36 -6.27 15.70
CA ALA A 81 -11.17 -6.03 14.86
C ALA A 81 -11.11 -4.57 14.39
N ILE A 82 -12.24 -3.99 13.99
CA ILE A 82 -12.34 -2.59 13.57
C ILE A 82 -12.08 -1.65 14.76
N ARG A 83 -12.66 -1.95 15.91
CA ARG A 83 -12.47 -1.16 17.14
C ARG A 83 -11.01 -1.12 17.59
N ASN A 84 -10.31 -2.22 17.49
CA ASN A 84 -8.91 -2.36 17.91
C ASN A 84 -7.93 -1.95 16.81
N SER A 85 -8.40 -1.54 15.63
CA SER A 85 -7.55 -1.09 14.53
C SER A 85 -7.00 0.31 14.78
N ASP A 86 -5.99 0.69 13.97
CA ASP A 86 -5.36 2.00 14.03
C ASP A 86 -6.21 3.13 13.40
N LEU A 87 -7.41 2.81 12.93
CA LEU A 87 -8.28 3.81 12.28
C LEU A 87 -8.85 4.85 13.25
N GLY A 88 -8.88 4.56 14.55
CA GLY A 88 -9.44 5.48 15.54
C GLY A 88 -10.93 5.72 15.35
N VAL A 89 -11.67 4.68 15.02
CA VAL A 89 -13.11 4.72 14.77
C VAL A 89 -13.88 3.90 15.80
N ASN A 90 -15.15 4.23 16.01
CA ASN A 90 -16.05 3.50 16.90
C ASN A 90 -17.12 2.79 16.07
N PRO A 91 -16.98 1.46 15.84
CA PRO A 91 -18.01 0.68 15.18
C PRO A 91 -19.23 0.48 16.10
N SER A 92 -20.41 0.46 15.49
CA SER A 92 -21.67 0.18 16.17
C SER A 92 -22.47 -0.82 15.35
N SER A 93 -22.85 -1.95 15.93
CA SER A 93 -23.67 -2.95 15.26
C SER A 93 -25.15 -2.82 15.64
N ASP A 94 -26.05 -3.10 14.70
CA ASP A 94 -27.50 -3.13 14.93
C ASP A 94 -28.10 -4.53 14.72
N GLY A 95 -27.27 -5.56 14.70
CA GLY A 95 -27.70 -6.95 14.53
C GLY A 95 -27.53 -7.50 13.11
N THR A 96 -27.49 -6.67 12.09
CA THR A 96 -27.33 -7.07 10.68
C THR A 96 -26.15 -6.38 9.99
N ILE A 97 -25.85 -5.16 10.38
CA ILE A 97 -24.76 -4.35 9.83
C ILE A 97 -23.94 -3.72 10.94
N ILE A 98 -22.73 -3.30 10.57
CA ILE A 98 -21.86 -2.52 11.43
C ILE A 98 -21.71 -1.13 10.81
N ARG A 99 -22.06 -0.10 11.55
CA ARG A 99 -21.84 1.29 11.14
C ARG A 99 -20.51 1.77 11.69
N VAL A 100 -19.68 2.28 10.81
CA VAL A 100 -18.37 2.82 11.19
C VAL A 100 -18.34 4.30 10.85
N ASN A 101 -18.37 5.15 11.86
CA ASN A 101 -18.24 6.58 11.70
C ASN A 101 -16.76 6.99 11.81
N PHE A 102 -16.31 7.78 10.84
CA PHE A 102 -14.98 8.36 10.82
C PHE A 102 -15.07 9.80 11.35
N PRO A 103 -14.62 10.06 12.59
CA PRO A 103 -14.58 11.43 13.09
C PRO A 103 -13.59 12.28 12.30
N GLU A 104 -13.76 13.60 12.31
CA GLU A 104 -12.80 14.50 11.68
C GLU A 104 -11.41 14.29 12.27
N LEU A 105 -10.39 14.38 11.39
CA LEU A 105 -9.02 14.33 11.83
C LEU A 105 -8.63 15.66 12.51
N SER A 106 -8.06 15.56 13.71
CA SER A 106 -7.39 16.69 14.34
C SER A 106 -6.13 17.05 13.54
N GLU A 107 -5.66 18.29 13.68
CA GLU A 107 -4.41 18.71 13.04
C GLU A 107 -3.23 17.87 13.46
N GLU A 108 -3.16 17.49 14.74
CA GLU A 108 -2.13 16.61 15.27
C GLU A 108 -2.13 15.23 14.59
N ARG A 109 -3.32 14.62 14.44
CA ARG A 109 -3.49 13.34 13.76
C ARG A 109 -3.14 13.40 12.28
N ARG A 110 -3.47 14.49 11.61
CA ARG A 110 -3.08 14.71 10.21
C ARG A 110 -1.57 14.71 10.05
N ARG A 111 -0.86 15.40 10.95
CA ARG A 111 0.61 15.45 10.95
C ARG A 111 1.21 14.07 11.17
N GLU A 112 0.64 13.28 12.08
CA GLU A 112 1.08 11.89 12.30
C GLU A 112 0.91 11.03 11.04
N TYR A 113 -0.22 11.12 10.37
CA TYR A 113 -0.48 10.35 9.16
C TYR A 113 0.38 10.80 7.97
N ILE A 114 0.67 12.10 7.85
CA ILE A 114 1.63 12.61 6.85
C ILE A 114 3.02 12.02 7.10
N LYS A 115 3.44 11.96 8.35
CA LYS A 115 4.71 11.36 8.73
C LYS A 115 4.77 9.88 8.39
N ILE A 116 3.70 9.14 8.66
CA ILE A 116 3.56 7.73 8.29
C ILE A 116 3.65 7.56 6.77
N ALA A 117 2.94 8.39 6.01
CA ALA A 117 2.97 8.36 4.55
C ALA A 117 4.39 8.60 4.01
N ARG A 118 5.11 9.58 4.54
CA ARG A 118 6.49 9.87 4.16
C ARG A 118 7.44 8.73 4.45
N THR A 119 7.27 8.09 5.60
CA THR A 119 8.08 6.91 5.97
C THR A 119 7.82 5.75 5.01
N LYS A 120 6.57 5.47 4.69
CA LYS A 120 6.20 4.43 3.71
C LYS A 120 6.76 4.72 2.32
N ALA A 121 6.73 5.98 1.89
CA ALA A 121 7.30 6.40 0.61
C ALA A 121 8.81 6.17 0.58
N GLU A 122 9.53 6.53 1.64
CA GLU A 122 10.98 6.31 1.71
C GLU A 122 11.34 4.83 1.74
N ASP A 123 10.62 4.01 2.50
CA ASP A 123 10.83 2.56 2.50
C ASP A 123 10.64 1.97 1.11
N SER A 124 9.65 2.45 0.37
CA SER A 124 9.39 2.00 -1.02
C SER A 124 10.51 2.44 -1.98
N ARG A 125 11.02 3.66 -1.84
CA ARG A 125 12.16 4.14 -2.63
C ARG A 125 13.42 3.34 -2.35
N VAL A 126 13.69 3.03 -1.09
CA VAL A 126 14.82 2.18 -0.69
C VAL A 126 14.68 0.79 -1.33
N SER A 127 13.50 0.21 -1.33
CA SER A 127 13.23 -1.06 -1.99
C SER A 127 13.53 -1.01 -3.49
N ILE A 128 13.07 0.02 -4.19
CA ILE A 128 13.32 0.21 -5.63
C ILE A 128 14.82 0.39 -5.90
N ARG A 129 15.52 1.17 -5.11
CA ARG A 129 16.98 1.37 -5.25
C ARG A 129 17.77 0.08 -4.99
N ASN A 130 17.30 -0.76 -4.06
CA ASN A 130 17.90 -2.07 -3.84
C ASN A 130 17.70 -3.00 -5.03
N ILE A 131 16.53 -2.98 -5.65
CA ILE A 131 16.26 -3.74 -6.88
C ILE A 131 17.21 -3.26 -7.99
N ARG A 132 17.39 -1.95 -8.15
CA ARG A 132 18.36 -1.39 -9.09
C ARG A 132 19.77 -1.90 -8.83
N ARG A 133 20.22 -1.86 -7.59
CA ARG A 133 21.55 -2.30 -7.21
C ARG A 133 21.78 -3.78 -7.55
N HIS A 134 20.83 -4.64 -7.23
CA HIS A 134 20.89 -6.05 -7.57
C HIS A 134 20.92 -6.28 -9.09
N GLY A 135 20.12 -5.51 -9.83
CA GLY A 135 20.14 -5.54 -11.30
C GLY A 135 21.50 -5.12 -11.88
N LYS A 136 22.08 -4.05 -11.33
CA LYS A 136 23.41 -3.56 -11.72
C LYS A 136 24.48 -4.62 -11.46
N ASP A 137 24.46 -5.25 -10.29
CA ASP A 137 25.40 -6.31 -9.94
C ASP A 137 25.28 -7.52 -10.90
N ALA A 138 24.06 -7.87 -11.28
CA ALA A 138 23.80 -8.94 -12.25
C ALA A 138 24.37 -8.58 -13.64
N LEU A 139 24.17 -7.34 -14.10
CA LEU A 139 24.72 -6.86 -15.37
C LEU A 139 26.26 -6.87 -15.36
N ASP A 140 26.86 -6.42 -14.27
CA ASP A 140 28.31 -6.41 -14.12
C ASP A 140 28.92 -7.83 -14.17
N LYS A 141 28.23 -8.82 -13.59
CA LYS A 141 28.62 -10.22 -13.67
C LYS A 141 28.57 -10.76 -15.10
N LEU A 142 27.54 -10.40 -15.87
CA LEU A 142 27.43 -10.81 -17.28
C LEU A 142 28.57 -10.25 -18.13
N VAL A 143 28.94 -9.00 -17.90
CA VAL A 143 30.05 -8.35 -18.61
C VAL A 143 31.40 -8.98 -18.22
N LYS A 144 31.66 -9.14 -16.92
CA LYS A 144 32.90 -9.77 -16.42
C LYS A 144 33.04 -11.20 -16.85
N GLY A 145 31.95 -11.94 -16.97
CA GLY A 145 31.95 -13.33 -17.44
C GLY A 145 32.05 -13.47 -18.95
N GLY A 146 32.09 -12.36 -19.69
CA GLY A 146 32.15 -12.38 -21.15
C GLY A 146 30.84 -12.76 -21.84
N GLU A 147 29.76 -12.87 -21.11
CA GLU A 147 28.43 -13.20 -21.64
C GLU A 147 27.73 -11.99 -22.29
N ALA A 148 28.18 -10.78 -21.99
CA ALA A 148 27.73 -9.54 -22.58
C ALA A 148 28.91 -8.61 -22.85
N GLY A 149 28.78 -7.78 -23.90
CA GLY A 149 29.77 -6.75 -24.23
C GLY A 149 29.69 -5.57 -23.26
N GLU A 150 30.80 -4.84 -23.11
CA GLU A 150 30.86 -3.65 -22.24
C GLU A 150 29.86 -2.56 -22.65
N ASP A 151 29.68 -2.35 -23.96
CA ASP A 151 28.74 -1.34 -24.48
C ASP A 151 27.29 -1.72 -24.21
N ASP A 152 26.96 -3.00 -24.34
CA ASP A 152 25.63 -3.51 -24.02
C ASP A 152 25.36 -3.42 -22.53
N GLY A 153 26.36 -3.72 -21.70
CA GLY A 153 26.28 -3.58 -20.26
C GLY A 153 26.02 -2.12 -19.83
N ARG A 154 26.71 -1.16 -20.45
CA ARG A 154 26.51 0.26 -20.17
C ARG A 154 25.12 0.74 -20.58
N ARG A 155 24.62 0.31 -21.73
CA ARG A 155 23.28 0.61 -22.22
C ARG A 155 22.23 0.07 -21.26
N ALA A 156 22.37 -1.18 -20.87
CA ALA A 156 21.46 -1.82 -19.92
C ALA A 156 21.47 -1.13 -18.53
N ALA A 157 22.65 -0.72 -18.04
CA ALA A 157 22.75 0.03 -16.80
C ALA A 157 22.03 1.38 -16.89
N HIS A 158 22.11 2.06 -18.03
CA HIS A 158 21.36 3.29 -18.26
C HIS A 158 19.83 3.06 -18.28
N GLU A 159 19.38 2.03 -18.97
CA GLU A 159 17.95 1.63 -18.95
C GLU A 159 17.47 1.32 -17.53
N LEU A 160 18.28 0.64 -16.74
CA LEU A 160 17.98 0.32 -15.35
C LEU A 160 17.85 1.59 -14.49
N ASP A 161 18.69 2.61 -14.73
CA ASP A 161 18.59 3.90 -14.07
C ASP A 161 17.32 4.65 -14.48
N GLU A 162 16.93 4.58 -15.76
CA GLU A 162 15.66 5.15 -16.24
C GLU A 162 14.44 4.47 -15.63
N LEU A 163 14.44 3.15 -15.55
CA LEU A 163 13.39 2.38 -14.86
C LEU A 163 13.28 2.80 -13.40
N THR A 164 14.41 2.90 -12.71
CA THR A 164 14.47 3.34 -11.32
C THR A 164 13.84 4.71 -11.14
N HIS A 165 14.20 5.66 -12.00
CA HIS A 165 13.65 7.02 -11.97
C HIS A 165 12.13 7.01 -12.18
N THR A 166 11.63 6.22 -13.15
CA THR A 166 10.21 6.08 -13.44
C THR A 166 9.43 5.60 -12.22
N TYR A 167 9.88 4.53 -11.58
CA TYR A 167 9.16 3.95 -10.44
C TYR A 167 9.31 4.76 -9.16
N VAL A 168 10.45 5.40 -8.92
CA VAL A 168 10.61 6.36 -7.81
C VAL A 168 9.66 7.55 -7.99
N THR A 169 9.53 8.06 -9.22
CA THR A 169 8.59 9.15 -9.53
C THR A 169 7.15 8.73 -9.24
N GLN A 170 6.77 7.49 -9.54
CA GLN A 170 5.43 6.98 -9.21
C GLN A 170 5.18 6.97 -7.69
N ILE A 171 6.18 6.60 -6.89
CA ILE A 171 6.07 6.67 -5.43
C ILE A 171 5.91 8.12 -4.97
N ASP A 172 6.68 9.05 -5.53
CA ASP A 172 6.59 10.48 -5.19
C ASP A 172 5.21 11.05 -5.51
N GLU A 173 4.61 10.65 -6.62
CA GLU A 173 3.24 11.05 -6.99
C GLU A 173 2.19 10.48 -6.05
N LEU A 174 2.34 9.22 -5.64
CA LEU A 174 1.46 8.59 -4.65
C LEU A 174 1.52 9.32 -3.32
N LEU A 175 2.71 9.67 -2.85
CA LEU A 175 2.92 10.44 -1.62
C LEU A 175 2.27 11.81 -1.71
N LYS A 176 2.52 12.54 -2.79
CA LYS A 176 1.96 13.87 -3.01
C LYS A 176 0.44 13.85 -2.98
N ARG A 177 -0.17 12.87 -3.64
CA ARG A 177 -1.62 12.69 -3.64
C ARG A 177 -2.15 12.39 -2.25
N LYS A 178 -1.50 11.51 -1.50
CA LYS A 178 -1.91 11.17 -0.14
C LYS A 178 -1.78 12.36 0.82
N GLU A 179 -0.71 13.13 0.73
CA GLU A 179 -0.53 14.35 1.51
C GLU A 179 -1.64 15.37 1.22
N ALA A 180 -2.02 15.53 -0.05
CA ALA A 180 -3.13 16.40 -0.43
C ALA A 180 -4.47 15.94 0.17
N GLU A 181 -4.76 14.62 0.11
CA GLU A 181 -5.96 14.04 0.73
C GLU A 181 -6.00 14.24 2.25
N LEU A 182 -4.85 14.15 2.92
CA LEU A 182 -4.73 14.35 4.36
C LEU A 182 -4.92 15.82 4.76
N LEU A 183 -4.64 16.76 3.86
CA LEU A 183 -4.80 18.20 4.09
C LEU A 183 -6.22 18.70 3.76
N GLU A 184 -7.03 17.90 3.07
CA GLU A 184 -8.43 18.25 2.81
C GLU A 184 -9.23 18.30 4.12
N VAL A 185 -10.03 19.36 4.29
CA VAL A 185 -10.87 19.58 5.46
C VAL A 185 -12.29 19.11 5.21
#